data_9499d815acef226d9931288ea5393728
#
_entry.id   9499d815acef226d9931288ea5393728
#
_cell.length_a   1.000
_cell.length_b   1.000
_cell.length_c   1.000
_cell.angle_alpha   90.00
_cell.angle_beta   90.00
_cell.angle_gamma   90.00
#
_symmetry.space_group_name_H-M   'P 1'
#
loop_
_entity.id
_entity.type
_entity.pdbx_description
1 polymer ?
#
loop_
_entity_poly.entity_id
_entity_poly.type
_entity_poly.pdbx_seq_one_letter_code
_entity_poly.pdbx_strand_id
1 'polypeptide(L)'
;MDCMAEELEAALPDDICDLAERILAAAKQRDWQIATAESCTGGLLAALFTDVPGYSHVFDRGFVSYSDGAKCDLLGLASEMVENCGAVSREVAEAMAEGALERSAAQVAISVTGFAGPGGEDDEEGLVHFGIAASGGEKWHREEHFGPIGRDGVRIAALRAALDMLRETLDLAA
;
A
#
# COMPACT_ATOMS: atom_id res chain seq x y z
N MET A 1 8.93 14.62 -34.68
CA MET A 1 9.24 13.48 -33.79
C MET A 1 8.24 13.60 -32.65
N ASP A 2 7.03 13.02 -32.85
CA ASP A 2 5.99 13.02 -31.83
C ASP A 2 6.50 12.21 -30.64
N CYS A 3 6.78 12.90 -29.55
CA CYS A 3 6.92 12.29 -28.25
C CYS A 3 5.50 11.87 -27.83
N MET A 4 5.12 10.64 -28.16
CA MET A 4 3.95 10.03 -27.56
C MET A 4 4.22 10.03 -26.06
N ALA A 5 3.53 10.87 -25.31
CA ALA A 5 3.54 10.79 -23.86
C ALA A 5 2.96 9.42 -23.50
N GLU A 6 3.80 8.52 -23.00
CA GLU A 6 3.34 7.27 -22.41
C GLU A 6 2.69 7.63 -21.07
N GLU A 7 1.40 7.42 -20.97
CA GLU A 7 0.63 7.65 -19.74
C GLU A 7 0.77 6.42 -18.85
N LEU A 8 0.94 6.63 -17.54
CA LEU A 8 1.02 5.55 -16.56
C LEU A 8 -0.28 4.73 -16.51
N GLU A 9 -1.40 5.37 -16.77
CA GLU A 9 -2.73 4.78 -16.85
C GLU A 9 -2.80 3.61 -17.86
N ALA A 10 -2.04 3.67 -18.94
CA ALA A 10 -1.92 2.56 -19.89
C ALA A 10 -1.19 1.32 -19.33
N ALA A 11 -0.52 1.45 -18.17
CA ALA A 11 0.24 0.36 -17.54
C ALA A 11 -0.53 -0.35 -16.41
N LEU A 12 -1.63 0.23 -15.92
CA LEU A 12 -2.45 -0.33 -14.84
C LEU A 12 -3.85 -0.68 -15.37
N PRO A 13 -4.48 -1.76 -14.85
CA PRO A 13 -5.85 -2.12 -15.22
C PRO A 13 -6.87 -1.03 -14.87
N ASP A 14 -7.84 -0.80 -15.74
CA ASP A 14 -8.88 0.23 -15.59
C ASP A 14 -9.65 0.11 -14.26
N ASP A 15 -9.94 -1.12 -13.81
CA ASP A 15 -10.63 -1.38 -12.54
C ASP A 15 -9.87 -0.83 -11.32
N ILE A 16 -8.53 -0.84 -11.37
CA ILE A 16 -7.66 -0.29 -10.33
C ILE A 16 -7.71 1.24 -10.36
N CYS A 17 -7.62 1.82 -11.53
CA CYS A 17 -7.67 3.28 -11.71
C CYS A 17 -9.03 3.85 -11.26
N ASP A 18 -10.12 3.24 -11.68
CA ASP A 18 -11.48 3.64 -11.29
C ASP A 18 -11.70 3.54 -9.76
N LEU A 19 -11.20 2.47 -9.14
CA LEU A 19 -11.33 2.29 -7.70
C LEU A 19 -10.47 3.31 -6.93
N ALA A 20 -9.27 3.61 -7.42
CA ALA A 20 -8.41 4.64 -6.82
C ALA A 20 -9.07 6.02 -6.86
N GLU A 21 -9.69 6.41 -7.97
CA GLU A 21 -10.42 7.67 -8.08
C GLU A 21 -11.60 7.73 -7.09
N ARG A 22 -12.39 6.66 -6.97
CA ARG A 22 -13.50 6.57 -6.01
C ARG A 22 -13.02 6.72 -4.56
N ILE A 23 -11.89 6.10 -4.21
CA ILE A 23 -11.27 6.20 -2.88
C ILE A 23 -10.82 7.64 -2.60
N LEU A 24 -10.12 8.27 -3.55
CA LEU A 24 -9.67 9.66 -3.41
C LEU A 24 -10.85 10.63 -3.27
N ALA A 25 -11.91 10.42 -4.05
CA ALA A 25 -13.14 11.23 -3.95
C ALA A 25 -13.82 11.09 -2.58
N ALA A 26 -13.88 9.88 -2.03
CA ALA A 26 -14.47 9.63 -0.71
C ALA A 26 -13.62 10.20 0.43
N ALA A 27 -12.31 10.07 0.36
CA ALA A 27 -11.39 10.68 1.32
C ALA A 27 -11.50 12.21 1.29
N LYS A 28 -11.59 12.81 0.10
CA LYS A 28 -11.83 14.26 -0.09
C LYS A 28 -13.13 14.72 0.58
N GLN A 29 -14.22 13.96 0.42
CA GLN A 29 -15.51 14.30 1.04
C GLN A 29 -15.47 14.28 2.57
N ARG A 30 -14.54 13.51 3.15
CA ARG A 30 -14.32 13.40 4.60
C ARG A 30 -13.27 14.37 5.13
N ASP A 31 -12.66 15.15 4.25
CA ASP A 31 -11.47 15.96 4.57
C ASP A 31 -10.33 15.10 5.14
N TRP A 32 -10.15 13.92 4.57
CA TRP A 32 -9.11 12.96 4.94
C TRP A 32 -7.99 12.94 3.91
N GLN A 33 -6.78 12.77 4.42
CA GLN A 33 -5.60 12.48 3.62
C GLN A 33 -5.19 11.01 3.80
N ILE A 34 -4.55 10.46 2.77
CA ILE A 34 -4.08 9.08 2.70
C ILE A 34 -2.55 9.08 2.71
N ALA A 35 -1.95 8.14 3.46
CA ALA A 35 -0.54 7.80 3.37
C ALA A 35 -0.36 6.33 2.99
N THR A 36 0.74 6.00 2.32
CA THR A 36 1.10 4.61 1.97
C THR A 36 2.45 4.21 2.55
N ALA A 37 2.58 2.95 2.95
CA ALA A 37 3.86 2.32 3.33
C ALA A 37 4.05 1.05 2.50
N GLU A 38 4.96 1.10 1.54
CA GLU A 38 5.11 0.07 0.53
C GLU A 38 6.46 -0.63 0.58
N SER A 39 6.43 -1.95 0.52
CA SER A 39 7.61 -2.79 0.36
C SER A 39 7.57 -3.47 -1.02
N CYS A 40 6.89 -4.60 -1.17
CA CYS A 40 6.90 -5.37 -2.43
C CYS A 40 6.24 -4.65 -3.62
N THR A 41 5.36 -3.70 -3.40
CA THR A 41 4.73 -2.88 -4.45
C THR A 41 5.64 -1.74 -4.95
N GLY A 42 6.68 -1.39 -4.19
CA GLY A 42 7.75 -0.49 -4.64
C GLY A 42 7.32 0.92 -5.02
N GLY A 43 6.24 1.44 -4.45
CA GLY A 43 5.71 2.78 -4.72
C GLY A 43 4.59 2.81 -5.77
N LEU A 44 4.13 1.67 -6.26
CA LEU A 44 3.05 1.62 -7.26
C LEU A 44 1.72 2.18 -6.73
N LEU A 45 1.41 1.96 -5.45
CA LEU A 45 0.18 2.49 -4.85
C LEU A 45 0.26 4.02 -4.71
N ALA A 46 1.40 4.54 -4.29
CA ALA A 46 1.65 5.99 -4.24
C ALA A 46 1.60 6.61 -5.65
N ALA A 47 2.21 5.95 -6.64
CA ALA A 47 2.16 6.39 -8.04
C ALA A 47 0.72 6.45 -8.57
N LEU A 48 -0.07 5.40 -8.30
CA LEU A 48 -1.49 5.33 -8.69
C LEU A 48 -2.30 6.50 -8.12
N PHE A 49 -2.16 6.82 -6.83
CA PHE A 49 -2.88 7.94 -6.21
C PHE A 49 -2.46 9.30 -6.74
N THR A 50 -1.19 9.45 -7.14
CA THR A 50 -0.69 10.72 -7.69
C THR A 50 -1.01 10.91 -9.17
N ASP A 51 -1.40 9.83 -9.87
CA ASP A 51 -1.76 9.86 -11.28
C ASP A 51 -3.19 10.40 -11.52
N VAL A 52 -4.05 10.36 -10.50
CA VAL A 52 -5.44 10.83 -10.60
C VAL A 52 -5.51 12.36 -10.44
N PRO A 53 -5.87 13.11 -11.50
CA PRO A 53 -5.88 14.58 -11.46
C PRO A 53 -6.96 15.12 -10.52
N GLY A 54 -6.67 16.25 -9.85
CA GLY A 54 -7.63 16.96 -8.99
C GLY A 54 -7.67 16.52 -7.53
N TYR A 55 -6.80 15.58 -7.12
CA TYR A 55 -6.74 15.03 -5.76
C TYR A 55 -5.39 15.23 -5.06
N SER A 56 -4.55 16.15 -5.52
CA SER A 56 -3.21 16.37 -4.98
C SER A 56 -3.17 16.73 -3.48
N HIS A 57 -4.29 17.16 -2.90
CA HIS A 57 -4.41 17.48 -1.48
C HIS A 57 -4.93 16.30 -0.64
N VAL A 58 -5.31 15.19 -1.27
CA VAL A 58 -5.83 13.98 -0.61
C VAL A 58 -4.73 12.97 -0.30
N PHE A 59 -3.75 12.82 -1.20
CA PHE A 59 -2.58 11.99 -0.94
C PHE A 59 -1.49 12.83 -0.28
N ASP A 60 -1.13 12.50 0.97
CA ASP A 60 -0.10 13.26 1.70
C ASP A 60 1.30 12.79 1.32
N ARG A 61 1.61 11.50 1.53
CA ARG A 61 2.91 10.92 1.23
C ARG A 61 2.91 9.39 1.13
N GLY A 62 3.93 8.87 0.45
CA GLY A 62 4.24 7.45 0.40
C GLY A 62 5.64 7.16 0.95
N PHE A 63 5.76 6.09 1.73
CA PHE A 63 7.01 5.56 2.23
C PHE A 63 7.34 4.28 1.46
N VAL A 64 8.38 4.31 0.63
CA VAL A 64 8.90 3.11 -0.02
C VAL A 64 10.00 2.54 0.88
N SER A 65 9.66 1.54 1.69
CA SER A 65 10.50 0.92 2.72
C SER A 65 10.83 -0.53 2.35
N TYR A 66 11.68 -0.71 1.33
CA TYR A 66 11.95 -2.03 0.75
C TYR A 66 12.83 -2.92 1.63
N SER A 67 13.86 -2.36 2.25
CA SER A 67 14.74 -3.08 3.17
C SER A 67 14.24 -3.00 4.62
N ASP A 68 14.72 -3.92 5.47
CA ASP A 68 14.39 -3.92 6.90
C ASP A 68 14.87 -2.65 7.59
N GLY A 69 16.09 -2.19 7.26
CA GLY A 69 16.61 -0.91 7.74
C GLY A 69 15.72 0.27 7.35
N ALA A 70 15.22 0.30 6.11
CA ALA A 70 14.30 1.35 5.66
C ALA A 70 12.96 1.33 6.41
N LYS A 71 12.45 0.15 6.78
CA LYS A 71 11.24 0.05 7.64
C LYS A 71 11.50 0.67 9.01
N CYS A 72 12.65 0.43 9.59
CA CYS A 72 13.04 1.02 10.86
C CYS A 72 13.24 2.53 10.76
N ASP A 73 14.00 2.99 9.78
CA ASP A 73 14.38 4.41 9.63
C ASP A 73 13.19 5.29 9.24
N LEU A 74 12.41 4.87 8.25
CA LEU A 74 11.34 5.68 7.69
C LEU A 74 10.03 5.58 8.48
N LEU A 75 9.73 4.39 9.02
CA LEU A 75 8.46 4.12 9.68
C LEU A 75 8.59 3.93 11.19
N GLY A 76 9.83 3.85 11.71
CA GLY A 76 10.12 3.74 13.14
C GLY A 76 9.83 2.37 13.73
N LEU A 77 9.86 1.33 12.91
CA LEU A 77 9.74 -0.04 13.42
C LEU A 77 10.95 -0.38 14.29
N ALA A 78 10.72 -1.14 15.37
CA ALA A 78 11.81 -1.69 16.15
C ALA A 78 12.53 -2.78 15.36
N SER A 79 13.86 -2.71 15.25
CA SER A 79 14.66 -3.72 14.52
C SER A 79 14.43 -5.12 15.05
N GLU A 80 14.33 -5.27 16.38
CA GLU A 80 14.02 -6.55 17.03
C GLU A 80 12.69 -7.15 16.58
N MET A 81 11.67 -6.32 16.32
CA MET A 81 10.38 -6.78 15.80
C MET A 81 10.55 -7.35 14.39
N VAL A 82 11.25 -6.61 13.52
CA VAL A 82 11.46 -7.05 12.12
C VAL A 82 12.30 -8.33 12.07
N GLU A 83 13.33 -8.45 12.91
CA GLU A 83 14.17 -9.64 13.02
C GLU A 83 13.40 -10.86 13.56
N ASN A 84 12.55 -10.67 14.57
CA ASN A 84 11.85 -11.77 15.21
C ASN A 84 10.61 -12.25 14.45
N CYS A 85 9.87 -11.31 13.84
CA CYS A 85 8.61 -11.63 13.13
C CYS A 85 8.84 -11.88 11.64
N GLY A 86 9.97 -11.41 11.08
CA GLY A 86 10.22 -11.37 9.65
C GLY A 86 9.56 -10.17 8.97
N ALA A 87 10.18 -9.65 7.92
CA ALA A 87 9.71 -8.48 7.17
C ALA A 87 8.35 -8.66 6.52
N VAL A 88 7.96 -9.90 6.24
CA VAL A 88 6.66 -10.31 5.68
C VAL A 88 5.88 -11.02 6.78
N SER A 89 5.17 -10.24 7.58
CA SER A 89 4.36 -10.72 8.70
C SER A 89 3.24 -9.75 9.02
N ARG A 90 2.25 -10.22 9.77
CA ARG A 90 1.15 -9.40 10.28
C ARG A 90 1.66 -8.23 11.12
N GLU A 91 2.54 -8.53 12.07
CA GLU A 91 3.07 -7.57 13.03
C GLU A 91 3.80 -6.42 12.31
N VAL A 92 4.61 -6.76 11.31
CA VAL A 92 5.34 -5.77 10.52
C VAL A 92 4.38 -4.96 9.65
N ALA A 93 3.38 -5.58 9.01
CA ALA A 93 2.39 -4.84 8.23
C ALA A 93 1.60 -3.84 9.07
N GLU A 94 1.11 -4.27 10.25
CA GLU A 94 0.40 -3.38 11.19
C GLU A 94 1.30 -2.23 11.64
N ALA A 95 2.54 -2.51 12.05
CA ALA A 95 3.49 -1.48 12.48
C ALA A 95 3.88 -0.51 11.34
N MET A 96 3.98 -0.99 10.10
CA MET A 96 4.23 -0.13 8.93
C MET A 96 3.08 0.87 8.72
N ALA A 97 1.83 0.43 8.84
CA ALA A 97 0.67 1.31 8.70
C ALA A 97 0.62 2.36 9.82
N GLU A 98 0.86 1.93 11.07
CA GLU A 98 0.94 2.84 12.22
C GLU A 98 2.06 3.86 12.05
N GLY A 99 3.26 3.40 11.69
CA GLY A 99 4.41 4.27 11.46
C GLY A 99 4.17 5.29 10.34
N ALA A 100 3.48 4.90 9.26
CA ALA A 100 3.11 5.81 8.19
C ALA A 100 2.08 6.86 8.65
N LEU A 101 1.08 6.44 9.42
CA LEU A 101 0.08 7.35 9.99
C LEU A 101 0.73 8.38 10.93
N GLU A 102 1.58 7.93 11.85
CA GLU A 102 2.26 8.79 12.83
C GLU A 102 3.21 9.80 12.19
N ARG A 103 3.79 9.47 11.02
CA ARG A 103 4.79 10.29 10.32
C ARG A 103 4.22 11.07 9.14
N SER A 104 2.91 11.18 9.08
CA SER A 104 2.19 11.90 8.03
C SER A 104 1.12 12.82 8.62
N ALA A 105 0.52 13.64 7.77
CA ALA A 105 -0.69 14.40 8.10
C ALA A 105 -1.97 13.62 7.79
N ALA A 106 -1.84 12.36 7.37
CA ALA A 106 -2.96 11.53 6.93
C ALA A 106 -3.88 11.10 8.09
N GLN A 107 -5.14 10.85 7.77
CA GLN A 107 -6.13 10.28 8.67
C GLN A 107 -6.26 8.77 8.50
N VAL A 108 -5.73 8.23 7.38
CA VAL A 108 -5.65 6.80 7.12
C VAL A 108 -4.34 6.46 6.43
N ALA A 109 -3.71 5.38 6.86
CA ALA A 109 -2.52 4.81 6.22
C ALA A 109 -2.75 3.34 5.87
N ILE A 110 -2.26 2.94 4.69
CA ILE A 110 -2.24 1.56 4.21
C ILE A 110 -0.81 1.08 4.06
N SER A 111 -0.52 -0.12 4.51
CA SER A 111 0.78 -0.77 4.32
C SER A 111 0.68 -2.03 3.49
N VAL A 112 1.76 -2.34 2.76
CA VAL A 112 1.90 -3.55 1.95
C VAL A 112 3.30 -4.12 2.10
N THR A 113 3.40 -5.37 2.58
CA THR A 113 4.66 -6.12 2.64
C THR A 113 4.43 -7.56 2.21
N GLY A 114 5.32 -8.13 1.39
CA GLY A 114 5.10 -9.46 0.84
C GLY A 114 6.21 -9.98 -0.05
N PHE A 115 6.06 -11.23 -0.47
CA PHE A 115 6.93 -11.92 -1.43
C PHE A 115 6.30 -11.88 -2.84
N ALA A 116 6.64 -10.84 -3.61
CA ALA A 116 6.06 -10.67 -4.95
C ALA A 116 6.66 -11.58 -6.03
N GLY A 117 7.75 -12.26 -5.74
CA GLY A 117 8.43 -13.19 -6.65
C GLY A 117 9.20 -14.24 -5.86
N PRO A 118 9.88 -15.15 -6.54
CA PRO A 118 10.67 -16.20 -5.89
C PRO A 118 11.60 -15.60 -4.83
N GLY A 119 11.53 -16.14 -3.63
CA GLY A 119 12.36 -15.79 -2.48
C GLY A 119 13.30 -16.91 -2.09
N GLY A 120 13.59 -17.03 -0.79
CA GLY A 120 14.32 -18.16 -0.19
C GLY A 120 13.51 -19.47 -0.19
N GLU A 121 14.13 -20.54 0.27
CA GLU A 121 13.49 -21.87 0.30
C GLU A 121 12.21 -21.92 1.18
N ASP A 122 12.16 -21.03 2.20
CA ASP A 122 11.04 -20.95 3.13
C ASP A 122 10.04 -19.83 2.81
N ASP A 123 10.28 -19.03 1.76
CA ASP A 123 9.44 -17.90 1.38
C ASP A 123 8.28 -18.38 0.49
N GLU A 124 7.06 -18.06 0.88
CA GLU A 124 5.85 -18.33 0.08
C GLU A 124 5.65 -17.25 -0.98
N GLU A 125 5.94 -17.55 -2.25
CA GLU A 125 5.69 -16.62 -3.34
C GLU A 125 4.19 -16.28 -3.43
N GLY A 126 3.88 -14.98 -3.44
CA GLY A 126 2.53 -14.47 -3.46
C GLY A 126 1.89 -14.25 -2.10
N LEU A 127 2.57 -14.56 -0.99
CA LEU A 127 2.13 -14.16 0.35
C LEU A 127 2.33 -12.65 0.53
N VAL A 128 1.25 -11.95 0.84
CA VAL A 128 1.25 -10.49 1.08
C VAL A 128 0.43 -10.16 2.32
N HIS A 129 1.01 -9.39 3.21
CA HIS A 129 0.35 -8.82 4.37
C HIS A 129 0.06 -7.33 4.16
N PHE A 130 -1.11 -6.92 4.60
CA PHE A 130 -1.60 -5.55 4.53
C PHE A 130 -1.99 -5.07 5.92
N GLY A 131 -1.75 -3.78 6.21
CA GLY A 131 -2.20 -3.13 7.43
C GLY A 131 -2.94 -1.84 7.13
N ILE A 132 -3.99 -1.57 7.89
CA ILE A 132 -4.65 -0.26 7.95
C ILE A 132 -4.44 0.32 9.35
N ALA A 133 -4.16 1.61 9.40
CA ALA A 133 -4.24 2.43 10.60
C ALA A 133 -4.99 3.71 10.30
N ALA A 134 -5.95 4.07 11.14
CA ALA A 134 -6.74 5.30 10.99
C ALA A 134 -6.72 6.15 12.26
N SER A 135 -6.91 7.46 12.12
CA SER A 135 -6.81 8.46 13.19
C SER A 135 -7.81 8.26 14.34
N GLY A 136 -8.89 7.49 14.11
CA GLY A 136 -9.85 7.08 15.14
C GLY A 136 -9.38 5.93 16.03
N GLY A 137 -8.16 5.39 15.80
CA GLY A 137 -7.63 4.22 16.48
C GLY A 137 -8.03 2.90 15.84
N GLU A 138 -8.73 2.94 14.73
CA GLU A 138 -9.07 1.76 13.95
C GLU A 138 -7.81 1.18 13.30
N LYS A 139 -7.64 -0.12 13.47
CA LYS A 139 -6.55 -0.90 12.89
C LYS A 139 -7.10 -2.22 12.45
N TRP A 140 -6.67 -2.70 11.30
CA TRP A 140 -6.96 -4.05 10.87
C TRP A 140 -5.94 -4.53 9.85
N HIS A 141 -5.90 -5.84 9.69
CA HIS A 141 -4.92 -6.56 8.90
C HIS A 141 -5.63 -7.50 7.94
N ARG A 142 -5.01 -7.70 6.78
CA ARG A 142 -5.39 -8.71 5.80
C ARG A 142 -4.14 -9.47 5.36
N GLU A 143 -4.30 -10.76 5.14
CA GLU A 143 -3.32 -11.67 4.58
C GLU A 143 -3.89 -12.27 3.31
N GLU A 144 -3.12 -12.26 2.24
CA GLU A 144 -3.51 -12.82 0.95
C GLU A 144 -2.42 -13.76 0.42
N HIS A 145 -2.85 -14.86 -0.17
CA HIS A 145 -2.01 -15.89 -0.77
C HIS A 145 -2.28 -15.95 -2.27
N PHE A 146 -1.63 -15.08 -3.04
CA PHE A 146 -1.86 -14.99 -4.49
C PHE A 146 -1.20 -16.13 -5.27
N GLY A 147 -0.23 -16.84 -4.66
CA GLY A 147 0.52 -17.91 -5.29
C GLY A 147 1.55 -17.41 -6.33
N PRO A 148 2.17 -18.34 -7.07
CA PRO A 148 3.26 -18.03 -8.00
C PRO A 148 2.74 -17.49 -9.35
N ILE A 149 2.08 -16.34 -9.35
CA ILE A 149 1.56 -15.66 -10.54
C ILE A 149 2.55 -14.65 -11.15
N GLY A 150 3.78 -14.67 -10.66
CA GLY A 150 4.85 -13.77 -11.08
C GLY A 150 4.80 -12.41 -10.40
N ARG A 151 5.95 -11.73 -10.37
CA ARG A 151 6.13 -10.46 -9.65
C ARG A 151 5.09 -9.41 -10.03
N ASP A 152 4.84 -9.23 -11.31
CA ASP A 152 3.89 -8.22 -11.78
C ASP A 152 2.45 -8.60 -11.42
N GLY A 153 2.09 -9.88 -11.55
CA GLY A 153 0.79 -10.41 -11.15
C GLY A 153 0.52 -10.20 -9.66
N VAL A 154 1.48 -10.53 -8.79
CA VAL A 154 1.36 -10.31 -7.34
C VAL A 154 1.24 -8.83 -7.00
N ARG A 155 2.04 -7.96 -7.62
CA ARG A 155 1.97 -6.50 -7.39
C ARG A 155 0.61 -5.92 -7.79
N ILE A 156 0.06 -6.32 -8.93
CA ILE A 156 -1.27 -5.90 -9.38
C ILE A 156 -2.37 -6.42 -8.45
N ALA A 157 -2.29 -7.69 -8.03
CA ALA A 157 -3.23 -8.27 -7.07
C ALA A 157 -3.15 -7.55 -5.70
N ALA A 158 -1.94 -7.21 -5.26
CA ALA A 158 -1.71 -6.44 -4.03
C ALA A 158 -2.30 -5.03 -4.10
N LEU A 159 -2.22 -4.34 -5.25
CA LEU A 159 -2.90 -3.05 -5.43
C LEU A 159 -4.41 -3.18 -5.25
N ARG A 160 -5.04 -4.20 -5.86
CA ARG A 160 -6.49 -4.44 -5.70
C ARG A 160 -6.87 -4.68 -4.24
N ALA A 161 -6.13 -5.55 -3.54
CA ALA A 161 -6.38 -5.84 -2.13
C ALA A 161 -6.22 -4.61 -1.24
N ALA A 162 -5.18 -3.80 -1.45
CA ALA A 162 -4.95 -2.56 -0.72
C ALA A 162 -6.06 -1.53 -0.94
N LEU A 163 -6.49 -1.36 -2.19
CA LEU A 163 -7.60 -0.46 -2.53
C LEU A 163 -8.93 -0.96 -1.94
N ASP A 164 -9.19 -2.27 -1.96
CA ASP A 164 -10.36 -2.86 -1.34
C ASP A 164 -10.41 -2.59 0.18
N MET A 165 -9.28 -2.70 0.87
CA MET A 165 -9.17 -2.37 2.30
C MET A 165 -9.47 -0.89 2.57
N LEU A 166 -8.95 0.02 1.74
CA LEU A 166 -9.25 1.45 1.84
C LEU A 166 -10.73 1.73 1.55
N ARG A 167 -11.30 1.06 0.54
CA ARG A 167 -12.73 1.14 0.20
C ARG A 167 -13.61 0.75 1.40
N GLU A 168 -13.29 -0.37 2.05
CA GLU A 168 -13.99 -0.83 3.24
C GLU A 168 -13.83 0.14 4.41
N THR A 169 -12.62 0.66 4.65
CA THR A 169 -12.34 1.66 5.70
C THR A 169 -13.11 2.96 5.49
N LEU A 170 -13.35 3.34 4.23
CA LEU A 170 -14.11 4.52 3.86
C LEU A 170 -15.63 4.22 3.65
N ASP A 171 -16.14 3.05 4.03
CA ASP A 171 -17.55 2.64 3.90
C ASP A 171 -18.13 2.88 2.48
N LEU A 172 -17.32 2.65 1.45
CA LEU A 172 -17.77 2.76 0.07
C LEU A 172 -18.46 1.47 -0.38
N ALA A 173 -19.56 1.61 -1.09
CA ALA A 173 -20.23 0.47 -1.72
C ALA A 173 -19.30 -0.23 -2.74
N ALA A 174 -19.50 -1.54 -2.88
CA ALA A 174 -18.74 -2.37 -3.81
C ALA A 174 -18.95 -1.97 -5.27
#